data_0916a65d7060dac5185d36b257597f04
#
_entry.id   0916a65d7060dac5185d36b257597f04
#
_cell.length_a   1.000
_cell.length_b   1.000
_cell.length_c   1.000
_cell.angle_alpha   90.00
_cell.angle_beta   90.00
_cell.angle_gamma   90.00
#
_symmetry.space_group_name_H-M   'P 1'
#
loop_
_entity.id
_entity.type
_entity.pdbx_description
1 polymer ?
#
loop_
_entity_poly.entity_id
_entity_poly.type
_entity_poly.pdbx_seq_one_letter_code
_entity_poly.pdbx_strand_id
1 'polypeptide(L)'
;ARRFGMTPRRTMSIAQQLYEGVDIAGYGTVGLITYMRTDSLRLSDEALMAAKNYIIDHYGKEYYHGSFRVYKTKSGAQDAHEAIRPTNIELSPDVVRKDLTPEQYRLYRLIWGRFTACQMANAVYDNVVVDVASAGYDFRANYSEMRFAGYTAVYEEGKDEESDEPRSKLPSLNEGEQVFLEKMLPEQQFTQPPARYTEATLIRAMEEKGIGRPSTYAPTISTITSHEYVVKDGKYLKPTNLGEIVTQLMEERFPDIVDLKFTNHMEEELDEVESGKLYWKELLRSFYGDFSTELENAEKALDGVRIKVPDELSDEYCDVCGRQMVVKSGRFGRFLACPAYPECSFTKPLVIEMPGKCPKCGSRILKRTSKKGNTYYACERGADCPWRGTAADGSEIKGFMTWYVPTKDNCPSCGKTLFKHSGRGRQKAFCINEDCPEFVPEDKRGYKKKAAADKKTTKKKTTKKTKE
;
A
#
# COMPACT_ATOMS: atom_id res chain seq x y z
N ALA A 1 1.79 5.20 -0.62
CA ALA A 1 2.35 3.87 -0.39
C ALA A 1 3.73 3.92 0.29
N ARG A 2 4.77 4.58 -0.31
CA ARG A 2 6.18 4.59 0.17
C ARG A 2 6.31 4.95 1.64
N ARG A 3 5.81 6.11 2.07
CA ARG A 3 5.98 6.62 3.45
C ARG A 3 5.11 5.96 4.50
N PHE A 4 3.90 5.53 4.12
CA PHE A 4 2.89 5.15 5.10
C PHE A 4 2.37 3.72 4.92
N GLY A 5 2.84 2.98 3.92
CA GLY A 5 2.37 1.63 3.60
C GLY A 5 0.88 1.55 3.25
N MET A 6 0.26 2.69 2.88
CA MET A 6 -1.15 2.73 2.48
C MET A 6 -1.31 2.21 1.05
N THR A 7 -2.37 1.41 0.84
CA THR A 7 -2.74 0.98 -0.52
C THR A 7 -3.28 2.17 -1.34
N PRO A 8 -3.18 2.16 -2.68
CA PRO A 8 -3.74 3.20 -3.53
C PRO A 8 -5.23 3.45 -3.25
N ARG A 9 -6.03 2.39 -3.13
CA ARG A 9 -7.45 2.49 -2.78
C ARG A 9 -7.68 3.24 -1.45
N ARG A 10 -6.88 2.94 -0.42
CA ARG A 10 -7.01 3.62 0.87
C ARG A 10 -6.57 5.07 0.79
N THR A 11 -5.48 5.35 0.08
CA THR A 11 -4.99 6.71 -0.17
C THR A 11 -6.06 7.55 -0.87
N MET A 12 -6.66 7.04 -1.95
CA MET A 12 -7.72 7.73 -2.67
C MET A 12 -8.97 7.95 -1.80
N SER A 13 -9.36 6.99 -0.96
CA SER A 13 -10.48 7.15 -0.02
C SER A 13 -10.24 8.27 1.00
N ILE A 14 -9.00 8.41 1.49
CA ILE A 14 -8.64 9.48 2.45
C ILE A 14 -8.57 10.83 1.73
N ALA A 15 -7.97 10.86 0.53
CA ALA A 15 -7.92 12.07 -0.28
C ALA A 15 -9.33 12.60 -0.61
N GLN A 16 -10.26 11.69 -0.93
CA GLN A 16 -11.67 12.03 -1.16
C GLN A 16 -12.29 12.70 0.08
N GLN A 17 -12.04 12.16 1.27
CA GLN A 17 -12.54 12.76 2.52
C GLN A 17 -11.96 14.16 2.77
N LEU A 18 -10.67 14.35 2.51
CA LEU A 18 -10.01 15.64 2.67
C LEU A 18 -10.53 16.68 1.65
N TYR A 19 -10.93 16.24 0.47
CA TYR A 19 -11.51 17.07 -0.58
C TYR A 19 -12.98 17.44 -0.28
N GLU A 20 -13.80 16.44 0.09
CA GLU A 20 -15.24 16.64 0.35
C GLU A 20 -15.51 17.50 1.58
N GLY A 21 -14.60 17.48 2.53
CA GLY A 21 -14.64 18.31 3.73
C GLY A 21 -14.49 17.55 5.03
N VAL A 22 -13.82 18.21 5.96
CA VAL A 22 -13.62 17.76 7.34
C VAL A 22 -14.00 18.92 8.27
N ASP A 23 -14.60 18.60 9.41
CA ASP A 23 -14.94 19.61 10.39
C ASP A 23 -13.67 20.08 11.09
N ILE A 24 -13.34 21.37 10.89
CA ILE A 24 -12.17 22.02 11.49
C ILE A 24 -12.65 23.05 12.51
N ALA A 25 -12.13 22.96 13.72
CA ALA A 25 -12.49 23.84 14.82
C ALA A 25 -12.25 25.33 14.43
N GLY A 26 -13.28 26.14 14.52
CA GLY A 26 -13.26 27.55 14.15
C GLY A 26 -13.48 27.86 12.67
N TYR A 27 -13.48 26.85 11.79
CA TYR A 27 -13.67 27.02 10.35
C TYR A 27 -14.90 26.27 9.79
N GLY A 28 -15.51 25.36 10.59
CA GLY A 28 -16.61 24.52 10.11
C GLY A 28 -16.13 23.39 9.20
N THR A 29 -17.02 22.90 8.35
CA THR A 29 -16.68 21.84 7.36
C THR A 29 -15.93 22.45 6.18
N VAL A 30 -14.65 22.08 6.02
CA VAL A 30 -13.75 22.63 5.01
C VAL A 30 -13.12 21.52 4.18
N GLY A 31 -13.16 21.65 2.85
CA GLY A 31 -12.32 20.84 1.96
C GLY A 31 -10.87 21.31 2.08
N LEU A 32 -10.00 20.44 2.58
CA LEU A 32 -8.61 20.78 2.90
C LEU A 32 -7.67 20.70 1.70
N ILE A 33 -8.05 20.00 0.64
CA ILE A 33 -7.24 19.85 -0.58
C ILE A 33 -8.07 20.10 -1.82
N THR A 34 -7.40 20.45 -2.92
CA THR A 34 -7.99 20.53 -4.26
C THR A 34 -8.35 19.13 -4.77
N TYR A 35 -9.02 19.04 -5.91
CA TYR A 35 -9.46 17.77 -6.48
C TYR A 35 -8.31 16.81 -6.74
N MET A 36 -8.40 15.59 -6.20
CA MET A 36 -7.27 14.64 -6.14
C MET A 36 -7.15 13.74 -7.38
N ARG A 37 -8.15 13.68 -8.26
CA ARG A 37 -8.08 12.89 -9.51
C ARG A 37 -7.63 13.76 -10.65
N THR A 38 -6.41 14.25 -10.58
CA THR A 38 -5.80 15.14 -11.56
C THR A 38 -4.36 14.74 -11.81
N ASP A 39 -3.88 14.98 -13.00
CA ASP A 39 -2.49 14.92 -13.42
C ASP A 39 -1.92 16.32 -13.72
N SER A 40 -2.74 17.36 -13.54
CA SER A 40 -2.32 18.74 -13.69
C SER A 40 -1.27 19.13 -12.66
N LEU A 41 -0.27 19.90 -13.11
CA LEU A 41 0.75 20.53 -12.27
C LEU A 41 0.54 22.04 -12.16
N ARG A 42 -0.56 22.56 -12.72
CA ARG A 42 -0.90 23.98 -12.71
C ARG A 42 -1.26 24.44 -11.30
N LEU A 43 -0.78 25.61 -10.92
CA LEU A 43 -1.14 26.30 -9.68
C LEU A 43 -1.72 27.66 -10.03
N SER A 44 -2.75 28.12 -9.32
CA SER A 44 -3.29 29.48 -9.48
C SER A 44 -2.33 30.52 -8.92
N ASP A 45 -2.36 31.71 -9.48
CA ASP A 45 -1.54 32.82 -9.01
C ASP A 45 -1.83 33.19 -7.56
N GLU A 46 -3.08 33.05 -7.13
CA GLU A 46 -3.49 33.26 -5.75
C GLU A 46 -2.81 32.25 -4.81
N ALA A 47 -2.77 30.96 -5.18
CA ALA A 47 -2.10 29.92 -4.39
C ALA A 47 -0.57 30.14 -4.33
N LEU A 48 0.03 30.56 -5.44
CA LEU A 48 1.47 30.89 -5.49
C LEU A 48 1.80 32.07 -4.60
N MET A 49 0.96 33.11 -4.61
CA MET A 49 1.15 34.29 -3.76
C MET A 49 0.98 33.95 -2.27
N ALA A 50 -0.04 33.17 -1.92
CA ALA A 50 -0.25 32.69 -0.56
C ALA A 50 0.94 31.86 -0.06
N ALA A 51 1.46 30.94 -0.90
CA ALA A 51 2.63 30.16 -0.56
C ALA A 51 3.88 31.01 -0.32
N LYS A 52 4.12 32.01 -1.20
CA LYS A 52 5.23 32.97 -1.02
C LYS A 52 5.15 33.68 0.32
N ASN A 53 3.99 34.28 0.62
CA ASN A 53 3.81 35.02 1.87
C ASN A 53 4.01 34.09 3.08
N TYR A 54 3.37 32.94 3.08
CA TYR A 54 3.52 31.94 4.14
C TYR A 54 4.99 31.55 4.38
N ILE A 55 5.74 31.27 3.30
CA ILE A 55 7.17 30.89 3.40
C ILE A 55 7.97 32.03 4.01
N ILE A 56 7.79 33.25 3.56
CA ILE A 56 8.53 34.43 4.07
C ILE A 56 8.22 34.67 5.54
N ASP A 57 6.94 34.59 5.92
CA ASP A 57 6.49 34.91 7.29
C ASP A 57 6.88 33.85 8.32
N HIS A 58 6.92 32.56 7.94
CA HIS A 58 7.15 31.46 8.88
C HIS A 58 8.58 30.90 8.83
N TYR A 59 9.28 31.01 7.69
CA TYR A 59 10.62 30.43 7.51
C TYR A 59 11.70 31.49 7.24
N GLY A 60 11.32 32.68 6.75
CA GLY A 60 12.25 33.71 6.35
C GLY A 60 12.40 33.86 4.84
N LYS A 61 12.86 35.05 4.42
CA LYS A 61 12.99 35.42 3.00
C LYS A 61 13.97 34.51 2.25
N GLU A 62 14.98 33.99 2.91
CA GLU A 62 16.00 33.10 2.35
C GLU A 62 15.44 31.73 1.98
N TYR A 63 14.32 31.32 2.59
CA TYR A 63 13.63 30.08 2.26
C TYR A 63 12.71 30.20 1.05
N TYR A 64 12.38 31.40 0.59
CA TYR A 64 11.63 31.58 -0.65
C TYR A 64 12.56 31.51 -1.85
N HIS A 65 12.18 30.80 -2.90
CA HIS A 65 13.00 30.58 -4.10
C HIS A 65 13.40 31.89 -4.83
N GLY A 66 12.72 32.99 -4.61
CA GLY A 66 12.96 34.28 -5.26
C GLY A 66 12.05 34.55 -6.46
N SER A 67 11.50 33.50 -7.08
CA SER A 67 10.51 33.59 -8.16
C SER A 67 9.50 32.44 -8.01
N PHE A 68 8.34 32.56 -8.62
CA PHE A 68 7.38 31.47 -8.68
C PHE A 68 7.92 30.32 -9.53
N ARG A 69 7.91 29.11 -8.98
CA ARG A 69 8.23 27.90 -9.74
C ARG A 69 6.97 27.41 -10.43
N VAL A 70 7.03 27.37 -11.75
CA VAL A 70 5.98 26.84 -12.62
C VAL A 70 6.45 25.50 -13.17
N TYR A 71 5.61 24.50 -13.02
CA TYR A 71 5.86 23.16 -13.53
C TYR A 71 5.07 22.92 -14.81
N LYS A 72 5.74 22.42 -15.84
CA LYS A 72 5.07 22.08 -17.10
C LYS A 72 4.21 20.85 -16.92
N THR A 73 2.94 20.96 -17.20
CA THR A 73 2.03 19.84 -17.32
C THR A 73 2.36 19.05 -18.59
N LYS A 74 2.22 17.73 -18.56
CA LYS A 74 2.40 16.88 -19.77
C LYS A 74 1.34 17.28 -20.81
N SER A 75 1.67 17.18 -22.09
CA SER A 75 0.69 17.34 -23.18
C SER A 75 -0.40 16.27 -23.00
N GLY A 76 -1.68 16.68 -23.02
CA GLY A 76 -2.82 15.77 -22.80
C GLY A 76 -3.37 15.77 -21.36
N ALA A 77 -2.76 16.46 -20.40
CA ALA A 77 -3.36 16.61 -19.09
C ALA A 77 -4.56 17.56 -19.14
N GLN A 78 -5.60 17.25 -18.36
CA GLN A 78 -6.82 18.07 -18.28
C GLN A 78 -6.52 19.45 -17.70
N ASP A 79 -6.45 20.45 -18.57
CA ASP A 79 -6.14 21.84 -18.19
C ASP A 79 -7.21 22.51 -17.28
N ALA A 80 -8.38 21.89 -17.18
CA ALA A 80 -9.46 22.35 -16.31
C ALA A 80 -9.15 22.18 -14.80
N HIS A 81 -8.23 21.30 -14.44
CA HIS A 81 -7.88 21.03 -13.06
C HIS A 81 -6.61 21.77 -12.61
N GLU A 82 -6.50 21.96 -11.31
CA GLU A 82 -5.25 22.35 -10.65
C GLU A 82 -4.50 21.14 -10.10
N ALA A 83 -3.22 21.35 -9.73
CA ALA A 83 -2.45 20.40 -8.97
C ALA A 83 -3.07 20.12 -7.58
N ILE A 84 -2.79 18.94 -7.02
CA ILE A 84 -3.22 18.61 -5.66
C ILE A 84 -2.44 19.46 -4.66
N ARG A 85 -3.12 20.37 -3.98
CA ARG A 85 -2.56 21.29 -3.00
C ARG A 85 -3.53 21.54 -1.83
N PRO A 86 -3.08 22.12 -0.70
CA PRO A 86 -4.00 22.63 0.30
C PRO A 86 -4.86 23.76 -0.28
N THR A 87 -6.13 23.80 0.06
CA THR A 87 -7.04 24.89 -0.34
C THR A 87 -6.66 26.21 0.34
N ASN A 88 -6.20 26.12 1.59
CA ASN A 88 -5.68 27.24 2.37
C ASN A 88 -4.38 26.80 3.05
N ILE A 89 -3.26 27.46 2.73
CA ILE A 89 -1.94 27.14 3.27
C ILE A 89 -1.83 27.46 4.77
N GLU A 90 -2.60 28.44 5.28
CA GLU A 90 -2.62 28.81 6.69
C GLU A 90 -3.19 27.71 7.60
N LEU A 91 -4.00 26.79 7.04
CA LEU A 91 -4.42 25.59 7.72
C LEU A 91 -3.27 24.57 7.73
N SER A 92 -2.16 24.94 8.35
CA SER A 92 -0.99 24.08 8.44
C SER A 92 -1.31 22.74 9.14
N PRO A 93 -0.53 21.68 8.91
CA PRO A 93 -0.76 20.37 9.56
C PRO A 93 -0.90 20.46 11.08
N ASP A 94 -0.17 21.35 11.73
CA ASP A 94 -0.23 21.50 13.19
C ASP A 94 -1.53 22.16 13.66
N VAL A 95 -2.08 23.10 12.88
CA VAL A 95 -3.37 23.74 13.14
C VAL A 95 -4.50 22.70 13.11
N VAL A 96 -4.57 21.88 12.06
CA VAL A 96 -5.67 20.92 11.85
C VAL A 96 -5.48 19.55 12.51
N ARG A 97 -4.36 19.34 13.19
CA ARG A 97 -3.96 18.02 13.75
C ARG A 97 -5.01 17.39 14.66
N LYS A 98 -5.70 18.20 15.46
CA LYS A 98 -6.66 17.73 16.47
C LYS A 98 -7.97 17.27 15.82
N ASP A 99 -8.30 17.80 14.66
CA ASP A 99 -9.56 17.59 13.96
C ASP A 99 -9.48 16.43 12.96
N LEU A 100 -8.25 16.02 12.60
CA LEU A 100 -7.99 14.97 11.64
C LEU A 100 -7.75 13.61 12.30
N THR A 101 -8.21 12.55 11.64
CA THR A 101 -7.78 11.20 11.97
C THR A 101 -6.27 11.03 11.68
N PRO A 102 -5.57 10.07 12.31
CA PRO A 102 -4.13 9.87 12.07
C PRO A 102 -3.78 9.63 10.60
N GLU A 103 -4.65 8.97 9.82
CA GLU A 103 -4.42 8.72 8.39
C GLU A 103 -4.65 9.98 7.55
N GLN A 104 -5.72 10.73 7.84
CA GLN A 104 -6.00 12.04 7.20
C GLN A 104 -4.86 13.04 7.47
N TYR A 105 -4.40 13.13 8.71
CA TYR A 105 -3.29 13.99 9.10
C TYR A 105 -2.00 13.66 8.33
N ARG A 106 -1.65 12.36 8.24
CA ARG A 106 -0.45 11.94 7.51
C ARG A 106 -0.50 12.31 6.04
N LEU A 107 -1.64 12.07 5.37
CA LEU A 107 -1.80 12.41 3.96
C LEU A 107 -1.83 13.91 3.75
N TYR A 108 -2.58 14.65 4.57
CA TYR A 108 -2.64 16.10 4.49
C TYR A 108 -1.26 16.74 4.69
N ARG A 109 -0.52 16.32 5.72
CA ARG A 109 0.84 16.79 5.98
C ARG A 109 1.77 16.56 4.77
N LEU A 110 1.63 15.42 4.09
CA LEU A 110 2.41 15.12 2.90
C LEU A 110 2.08 16.09 1.75
N ILE A 111 0.79 16.31 1.49
CA ILE A 111 0.31 17.21 0.42
C ILE A 111 0.72 18.66 0.73
N TRP A 112 0.46 19.11 1.94
CA TRP A 112 0.81 20.46 2.39
C TRP A 112 2.32 20.70 2.32
N GLY A 113 3.11 19.75 2.85
CA GLY A 113 4.57 19.83 2.81
C GLY A 113 5.12 19.85 1.38
N ARG A 114 4.58 19.00 0.48
CA ARG A 114 4.99 18.98 -0.94
C ARG A 114 4.70 20.29 -1.64
N PHE A 115 3.49 20.84 -1.44
CA PHE A 115 3.09 22.11 -2.01
C PHE A 115 3.98 23.26 -1.51
N THR A 116 4.20 23.36 -0.21
CA THR A 116 5.05 24.41 0.37
C THR A 116 6.49 24.29 -0.14
N ALA A 117 7.05 23.07 -0.08
CA ALA A 117 8.41 22.78 -0.54
C ALA A 117 8.64 23.12 -2.02
N CYS A 118 7.61 22.96 -2.88
CA CYS A 118 7.77 23.24 -4.30
C CYS A 118 8.01 24.73 -4.61
N GLN A 119 7.70 25.66 -3.70
CA GLN A 119 7.95 27.10 -3.83
C GLN A 119 9.14 27.57 -2.97
N MET A 120 9.77 26.68 -2.18
CA MET A 120 10.91 27.02 -1.33
C MET A 120 12.23 26.97 -2.09
N ALA A 121 13.25 27.62 -1.53
CA ALA A 121 14.63 27.59 -2.00
C ALA A 121 15.21 26.16 -1.96
N ASN A 122 16.20 25.91 -2.79
CA ASN A 122 16.91 24.62 -2.80
C ASN A 122 17.66 24.39 -1.48
N ALA A 123 17.78 23.14 -1.06
CA ALA A 123 18.74 22.75 -0.05
C ALA A 123 20.17 22.87 -0.62
N VAL A 124 21.11 23.28 0.22
CA VAL A 124 22.51 23.42 -0.14
C VAL A 124 23.34 22.46 0.68
N TYR A 125 24.20 21.71 0.01
CA TYR A 125 25.09 20.73 0.61
C TYR A 125 26.54 21.06 0.25
N ASP A 126 27.42 20.97 1.22
CA ASP A 126 28.85 20.95 1.00
C ASP A 126 29.29 19.49 0.81
N ASN A 127 29.80 19.19 -0.38
CA ASN A 127 30.25 17.85 -0.73
C ASN A 127 31.79 17.78 -0.58
N VAL A 128 32.25 16.87 0.25
CA VAL A 128 33.68 16.59 0.45
C VAL A 128 33.98 15.25 -0.22
N VAL A 129 34.98 15.25 -1.08
CA VAL A 129 35.51 14.05 -1.71
C VAL A 129 36.97 13.94 -1.26
N VAL A 130 37.33 12.79 -0.70
CA VAL A 130 38.72 12.51 -0.27
C VAL A 130 39.22 11.33 -1.08
N ASP A 131 40.31 11.56 -1.81
CA ASP A 131 41.04 10.52 -2.53
C ASP A 131 42.33 10.21 -1.76
N VAL A 132 42.50 8.96 -1.36
CA VAL A 132 43.67 8.45 -0.63
C VAL A 132 44.41 7.49 -1.54
N ALA A 133 45.65 7.84 -1.93
CA ALA A 133 46.50 6.98 -2.71
C ALA A 133 47.34 6.08 -1.80
N SER A 134 47.35 4.78 -2.03
CA SER A 134 48.18 3.82 -1.30
C SER A 134 48.56 2.64 -2.19
N ALA A 135 49.89 2.36 -2.26
CA ALA A 135 50.46 1.22 -2.98
C ALA A 135 49.97 1.08 -4.45
N GLY A 136 49.74 2.21 -5.13
CA GLY A 136 49.25 2.23 -6.54
C GLY A 136 47.74 2.06 -6.70
N TYR A 137 46.97 2.12 -5.63
CA TYR A 137 45.51 2.11 -5.61
C TYR A 137 44.97 3.42 -5.05
N ASP A 138 43.85 3.87 -5.58
CA ASP A 138 43.12 5.05 -5.11
C ASP A 138 41.86 4.63 -4.38
N PHE A 139 41.69 5.09 -3.15
CA PHE A 139 40.50 4.88 -2.32
C PHE A 139 39.73 6.18 -2.21
N ARG A 140 38.43 6.17 -2.54
CA ARG A 140 37.59 7.37 -2.53
C ARG A 140 36.56 7.29 -1.44
N ALA A 141 36.50 8.31 -0.59
CA ALA A 141 35.42 8.53 0.36
C ALA A 141 34.68 9.82 0.04
N ASN A 142 33.34 9.76 0.14
CA ASN A 142 32.44 10.89 -0.12
C ASN A 142 31.61 11.20 1.12
N TYR A 143 31.49 12.48 1.44
CA TYR A 143 30.65 12.97 2.51
C TYR A 143 29.88 14.23 2.05
N SER A 144 28.61 14.33 2.45
CA SER A 144 27.78 15.51 2.17
C SER A 144 27.24 16.06 3.49
N GLU A 145 27.52 17.30 3.78
CA GLU A 145 26.99 18.03 4.94
C GLU A 145 25.96 19.07 4.49
N MET A 146 24.79 19.08 5.13
CA MET A 146 23.78 20.06 4.82
C MET A 146 24.16 21.41 5.41
N ARG A 147 24.38 22.41 4.53
CA ARG A 147 24.69 23.79 4.90
C ARG A 147 23.43 24.64 5.07
N PHE A 148 22.44 24.42 4.22
CA PHE A 148 21.17 25.12 4.25
C PHE A 148 20.03 24.14 3.92
N ALA A 149 19.02 24.08 4.79
CA ALA A 149 17.95 23.09 4.66
C ALA A 149 17.03 23.36 3.46
N GLY A 150 16.77 24.63 3.13
CA GLY A 150 15.84 24.98 2.05
C GLY A 150 14.51 24.23 2.18
N TYR A 151 14.04 23.64 1.08
CA TYR A 151 12.77 22.89 1.05
C TYR A 151 12.74 21.64 1.95
N THR A 152 13.90 21.10 2.33
CA THR A 152 13.94 19.90 3.19
C THR A 152 13.49 20.20 4.62
N ALA A 153 13.39 21.48 5.01
CA ALA A 153 12.82 21.88 6.29
C ALA A 153 11.35 21.44 6.46
N VAL A 154 10.60 21.29 5.35
CA VAL A 154 9.19 20.91 5.37
C VAL A 154 8.89 19.58 4.69
N TYR A 155 9.74 19.16 3.75
CA TYR A 155 9.49 18.00 2.93
C TYR A 155 10.78 17.24 2.57
N GLU A 156 10.78 15.95 2.83
CA GLU A 156 11.79 15.01 2.33
C GLU A 156 11.13 13.97 1.44
N GLU A 157 11.71 13.69 0.28
CA GLU A 157 11.23 12.63 -0.60
C GLU A 157 11.44 11.25 0.04
N GLY A 158 10.42 10.42 0.04
CA GLY A 158 10.56 9.03 0.46
C GLY A 158 11.33 8.22 -0.58
N LYS A 159 12.39 7.53 -0.17
CA LYS A 159 13.15 6.62 -1.04
C LYS A 159 12.43 5.28 -1.16
N ASP A 160 12.53 4.63 -2.33
CA ASP A 160 11.99 3.28 -2.55
C ASP A 160 12.86 2.20 -1.89
N GLU A 161 14.16 2.47 -1.76
CA GLU A 161 15.16 1.64 -1.08
C GLU A 161 15.78 2.43 0.06
N GLU A 162 15.72 1.89 1.27
CA GLU A 162 16.51 2.38 2.39
C GLU A 162 17.95 1.94 2.15
N SER A 163 18.82 2.87 1.76
CA SER A 163 20.25 2.65 1.87
C SER A 163 20.61 2.75 3.34
N ASP A 164 20.81 1.62 3.98
CA ASP A 164 21.20 1.51 5.41
C ASP A 164 22.65 1.89 5.68
N GLU A 165 23.36 2.52 4.76
CA GLU A 165 24.70 2.96 5.03
C GLU A 165 24.67 4.18 5.96
N PRO A 166 25.15 4.04 7.20
CA PRO A 166 25.38 5.19 8.06
C PRO A 166 26.44 6.05 7.38
N ARG A 167 26.06 7.21 6.89
CA ARG A 167 27.00 8.18 6.34
C ARG A 167 27.83 8.73 7.49
N SER A 168 28.94 8.07 7.76
CA SER A 168 29.92 8.54 8.75
C SER A 168 30.47 9.90 8.31
N LYS A 169 30.48 10.88 9.21
CA LYS A 169 31.09 12.17 8.95
C LYS A 169 32.60 11.93 8.76
N LEU A 170 33.16 12.42 7.64
CA LEU A 170 34.59 12.36 7.44
C LEU A 170 35.27 13.32 8.41
N PRO A 171 36.44 12.95 8.95
CA PRO A 171 37.27 13.87 9.72
C PRO A 171 37.73 15.03 8.83
N SER A 172 38.13 16.14 9.44
CA SER A 172 38.78 17.23 8.72
C SER A 172 40.17 16.78 8.30
N LEU A 173 40.42 16.69 7.01
CA LEU A 173 41.67 16.25 6.41
C LEU A 173 42.23 17.38 5.55
N ASN A 174 43.57 17.49 5.49
CA ASN A 174 44.28 18.43 4.64
C ASN A 174 44.92 17.70 3.45
N GLU A 175 45.12 18.41 2.36
CA GLU A 175 45.79 17.87 1.19
C GLU A 175 47.23 17.49 1.55
N GLY A 176 47.64 16.26 1.19
CA GLY A 176 48.98 15.74 1.52
C GLY A 176 49.10 15.16 2.93
N GLU A 177 48.02 15.14 3.72
CA GLU A 177 48.04 14.53 5.06
C GLU A 177 48.17 13.01 4.96
N GLN A 178 49.04 12.43 5.82
CA GLN A 178 49.18 10.98 5.89
C GLN A 178 48.11 10.36 6.77
N VAL A 179 47.41 9.37 6.22
CA VAL A 179 46.42 8.55 6.94
C VAL A 179 46.92 7.11 7.05
N PHE A 180 46.61 6.44 8.15
CA PHE A 180 47.02 5.07 8.40
C PHE A 180 45.84 4.09 8.22
N LEU A 181 46.11 3.00 7.51
CA LEU A 181 45.12 1.91 7.35
C LEU A 181 45.02 1.13 8.65
N GLU A 182 43.86 1.18 9.33
CA GLU A 182 43.62 0.36 10.50
C GLU A 182 43.17 -1.07 10.12
N LYS A 183 42.24 -1.16 9.17
CA LYS A 183 41.67 -2.46 8.78
C LYS A 183 41.09 -2.39 7.35
N MET A 184 41.34 -3.45 6.57
CA MET A 184 40.70 -3.67 5.29
C MET A 184 39.50 -4.63 5.50
N LEU A 185 38.34 -4.21 5.02
CA LEU A 185 37.09 -4.99 5.09
C LEU A 185 36.64 -5.32 3.65
N PRO A 186 37.15 -6.40 3.05
CA PRO A 186 36.72 -6.79 1.71
C PRO A 186 35.33 -7.41 1.78
N GLU A 187 34.40 -6.88 0.99
CA GLU A 187 33.04 -7.41 0.85
C GLU A 187 32.77 -7.76 -0.60
N GLN A 188 32.35 -8.99 -0.84
CA GLN A 188 31.92 -9.40 -2.17
C GLN A 188 30.50 -8.92 -2.40
N GLN A 189 30.30 -8.11 -3.44
CA GLN A 189 28.99 -7.63 -3.87
C GLN A 189 28.55 -8.36 -5.14
N PHE A 190 27.27 -8.61 -5.26
CA PHE A 190 26.66 -9.22 -6.44
C PHE A 190 25.60 -8.27 -7.01
N THR A 191 25.56 -8.16 -8.34
CA THR A 191 24.47 -7.47 -9.00
C THR A 191 23.12 -8.15 -8.68
N GLN A 192 22.13 -7.35 -8.36
CA GLN A 192 20.78 -7.85 -8.09
C GLN A 192 19.89 -7.69 -9.33
N PRO A 193 18.96 -8.62 -9.59
CA PRO A 193 17.98 -8.44 -10.64
C PRO A 193 17.07 -7.24 -10.33
N PRO A 194 16.39 -6.67 -11.37
CA PRO A 194 15.42 -5.61 -11.14
C PRO A 194 14.38 -6.04 -10.10
N ALA A 195 14.07 -5.15 -9.17
CA ALA A 195 13.08 -5.43 -8.13
C ALA A 195 11.68 -5.60 -8.75
N ARG A 196 10.86 -6.49 -8.16
CA ARG A 196 9.45 -6.61 -8.54
C ARG A 196 8.70 -5.30 -8.26
N TYR A 197 7.64 -5.06 -9.01
CA TYR A 197 6.80 -3.90 -8.77
C TYR A 197 6.14 -3.95 -7.38
N THR A 198 6.13 -2.79 -6.73
CA THR A 198 5.19 -2.49 -5.65
C THR A 198 3.92 -1.86 -6.25
N GLU A 199 2.83 -1.73 -5.50
CA GLU A 199 1.66 -0.99 -5.99
C GLU A 199 2.01 0.43 -6.46
N ALA A 200 2.94 1.10 -5.78
CA ALA A 200 3.35 2.47 -6.13
C ALA A 200 4.20 2.51 -7.41
N THR A 201 5.19 1.60 -7.53
CA THR A 201 6.06 1.59 -8.72
C THR A 201 5.32 1.07 -9.96
N LEU A 202 4.30 0.21 -9.80
CA LEU A 202 3.44 -0.19 -10.91
C LEU A 202 2.58 0.98 -11.40
N ILE A 203 1.97 1.75 -10.50
CA ILE A 203 1.22 2.96 -10.89
C ILE A 203 2.13 3.96 -11.61
N ARG A 204 3.34 4.16 -11.11
CA ARG A 204 4.33 5.02 -11.76
C ARG A 204 4.68 4.54 -13.17
N ALA A 205 4.90 3.24 -13.35
CA ALA A 205 5.17 2.66 -14.67
C ALA A 205 3.97 2.81 -15.63
N MET A 206 2.73 2.67 -15.13
CA MET A 206 1.53 2.93 -15.91
C MET A 206 1.46 4.41 -16.34
N GLU A 207 1.71 5.34 -15.42
CA GLU A 207 1.74 6.79 -15.70
C GLU A 207 2.83 7.16 -16.72
N GLU A 208 4.05 6.61 -16.57
CA GLU A 208 5.17 6.86 -17.48
C GLU A 208 4.89 6.34 -18.90
N LYS A 209 4.11 5.27 -19.02
CA LYS A 209 3.70 4.65 -20.28
C LYS A 209 2.37 5.19 -20.84
N GLY A 210 1.73 6.13 -20.17
CA GLY A 210 0.42 6.68 -20.57
C GLY A 210 -0.75 5.72 -20.44
N ILE A 211 -0.63 4.66 -19.62
CA ILE A 211 -1.65 3.63 -19.42
C ILE A 211 -2.53 4.00 -18.24
N GLY A 212 -3.81 4.27 -18.49
CA GLY A 212 -4.76 4.70 -17.47
C GLY A 212 -4.65 6.19 -17.11
N ARG A 213 -5.49 6.61 -16.19
CA ARG A 213 -5.61 7.98 -15.70
C ARG A 213 -5.70 7.97 -14.16
N PRO A 214 -5.57 9.11 -13.47
CA PRO A 214 -5.68 9.17 -12.01
C PRO A 214 -6.92 8.49 -11.41
N SER A 215 -8.01 8.45 -12.17
CA SER A 215 -9.26 7.77 -11.76
C SER A 215 -9.19 6.25 -11.86
N THR A 216 -8.35 5.66 -12.72
CA THR A 216 -8.31 4.22 -13.04
C THR A 216 -7.15 3.47 -12.36
N TYR A 217 -6.06 4.13 -11.95
CA TYR A 217 -4.91 3.44 -11.36
C TYR A 217 -5.25 2.56 -10.15
N ALA A 218 -5.95 3.11 -9.16
CA ALA A 218 -6.30 2.35 -7.97
C ALA A 218 -7.33 1.23 -8.24
N PRO A 219 -8.37 1.42 -9.05
CA PRO A 219 -9.24 0.34 -9.53
C PRO A 219 -8.48 -0.78 -10.23
N THR A 220 -7.57 -0.48 -11.17
CA THR A 220 -6.78 -1.48 -11.91
C THR A 220 -5.98 -2.38 -10.95
N ILE A 221 -5.25 -1.78 -10.00
CA ILE A 221 -4.51 -2.56 -8.98
C ILE A 221 -5.46 -3.44 -8.16
N SER A 222 -6.64 -2.92 -7.81
CA SER A 222 -7.64 -3.68 -7.06
C SER A 222 -8.18 -4.85 -7.88
N THR A 223 -8.43 -4.65 -9.17
CA THR A 223 -8.95 -5.67 -10.09
C THR A 223 -7.97 -6.82 -10.24
N ILE A 224 -6.72 -6.56 -10.63
CA ILE A 224 -5.72 -7.62 -10.84
C ILE A 224 -5.42 -8.41 -9.55
N THR A 225 -5.54 -7.75 -8.38
CA THR A 225 -5.35 -8.42 -7.08
C THR A 225 -6.59 -9.23 -6.67
N SER A 226 -7.82 -8.73 -6.94
CA SER A 226 -9.06 -9.41 -6.58
C SER A 226 -9.35 -10.64 -7.45
N HIS A 227 -8.88 -10.61 -8.71
CA HIS A 227 -8.92 -11.77 -9.62
C HIS A 227 -7.78 -12.75 -9.38
N GLU A 228 -6.94 -12.50 -8.37
CA GLU A 228 -5.77 -13.34 -8.06
C GLU A 228 -4.78 -13.49 -9.22
N TYR A 229 -4.75 -12.58 -10.18
CA TYR A 229 -3.72 -12.57 -11.24
C TYR A 229 -2.35 -12.21 -10.67
N VAL A 230 -2.35 -11.39 -9.60
CA VAL A 230 -1.17 -11.07 -8.80
C VAL A 230 -1.48 -11.23 -7.32
N VAL A 231 -0.49 -11.64 -6.53
CA VAL A 231 -0.55 -11.71 -5.06
C VAL A 231 0.50 -10.78 -4.46
N LYS A 232 0.28 -10.37 -3.22
CA LYS A 232 1.26 -9.57 -2.47
C LYS A 232 2.24 -10.49 -1.77
N ASP A 233 3.52 -10.28 -2.05
CA ASP A 233 4.64 -10.85 -1.32
C ASP A 233 5.39 -9.71 -0.60
N GLY A 234 5.11 -9.53 0.68
CA GLY A 234 5.54 -8.36 1.44
C GLY A 234 5.00 -7.05 0.83
N LYS A 235 5.90 -6.19 0.34
CA LYS A 235 5.57 -4.95 -0.37
C LYS A 235 5.42 -5.11 -1.88
N TYR A 236 5.86 -6.23 -2.43
CA TYR A 236 5.91 -6.49 -3.86
C TYR A 236 4.67 -7.20 -4.40
N LEU A 237 4.43 -7.04 -5.70
CA LEU A 237 3.43 -7.77 -6.45
C LEU A 237 4.13 -8.92 -7.20
N LYS A 238 3.59 -10.13 -7.04
CA LYS A 238 4.09 -11.34 -7.70
C LYS A 238 2.99 -11.90 -8.59
N PRO A 239 3.23 -12.17 -9.89
CA PRO A 239 2.29 -12.90 -10.73
C PRO A 239 1.98 -14.27 -10.14
N THR A 240 0.77 -14.75 -10.40
CA THR A 240 0.35 -16.13 -10.09
C THR A 240 0.36 -16.96 -11.37
N ASN A 241 0.35 -18.28 -11.25
CA ASN A 241 0.21 -19.16 -12.41
C ASN A 241 -1.07 -18.85 -13.21
N LEU A 242 -2.16 -18.48 -12.53
CA LEU A 242 -3.38 -18.02 -13.18
C LEU A 242 -3.15 -16.74 -13.98
N GLY A 243 -2.47 -15.74 -13.36
CA GLY A 243 -2.15 -14.48 -14.04
C GLY A 243 -1.28 -14.68 -15.27
N GLU A 244 -0.26 -15.53 -15.19
CA GLU A 244 0.63 -15.84 -16.31
C GLU A 244 -0.12 -16.49 -17.48
N ILE A 245 -0.99 -17.49 -17.19
CA ILE A 245 -1.79 -18.16 -18.21
C ILE A 245 -2.81 -17.21 -18.86
N VAL A 246 -3.48 -16.38 -18.04
CA VAL A 246 -4.43 -15.40 -18.60
C VAL A 246 -3.71 -14.38 -19.47
N THR A 247 -2.52 -13.92 -19.04
CA THR A 247 -1.72 -13.00 -19.86
C THR A 247 -1.30 -13.65 -21.17
N GLN A 248 -0.76 -14.87 -21.12
CA GLN A 248 -0.38 -15.61 -22.34
C GLN A 248 -1.57 -15.82 -23.28
N LEU A 249 -2.73 -16.22 -22.75
CA LEU A 249 -3.94 -16.39 -23.55
C LEU A 249 -4.36 -15.07 -24.23
N MET A 250 -4.30 -13.96 -23.51
CA MET A 250 -4.64 -12.65 -24.05
C MET A 250 -3.64 -12.20 -25.12
N GLU A 251 -2.35 -12.41 -24.90
CA GLU A 251 -1.29 -12.11 -25.89
C GLU A 251 -1.43 -12.93 -27.17
N GLU A 252 -1.85 -14.20 -27.05
CA GLU A 252 -2.06 -15.09 -28.21
C GLU A 252 -3.33 -14.78 -28.99
N ARG A 253 -4.41 -14.32 -28.33
CA ARG A 253 -5.73 -14.15 -28.93
C ARG A 253 -6.12 -12.73 -29.23
N PHE A 254 -5.56 -11.77 -28.49
CA PHE A 254 -5.85 -10.35 -28.56
C PHE A 254 -4.55 -9.53 -28.51
N PRO A 255 -3.58 -9.81 -29.41
CA PRO A 255 -2.25 -9.20 -29.34
C PRO A 255 -2.30 -7.68 -29.41
N ASP A 256 -3.19 -7.13 -30.23
CA ASP A 256 -3.32 -5.69 -30.43
C ASP A 256 -3.88 -5.00 -29.16
N ILE A 257 -4.87 -5.60 -28.49
CA ILE A 257 -5.52 -5.04 -27.31
C ILE A 257 -4.60 -5.05 -26.09
N VAL A 258 -3.74 -6.06 -25.94
CA VAL A 258 -2.80 -6.15 -24.80
C VAL A 258 -1.50 -5.39 -25.04
N ASP A 259 -1.29 -4.81 -26.22
CA ASP A 259 -0.14 -3.94 -26.48
C ASP A 259 -0.26 -2.66 -25.62
N LEU A 260 0.84 -2.32 -24.98
CA LEU A 260 0.93 -1.10 -24.15
C LEU A 260 0.70 0.17 -24.99
N LYS A 261 1.11 0.17 -26.27
CA LYS A 261 0.89 1.30 -27.18
C LYS A 261 -0.58 1.46 -27.54
N PHE A 262 -1.29 0.35 -27.71
CA PHE A 262 -2.73 0.38 -27.97
C PHE A 262 -3.49 1.05 -26.83
N THR A 263 -3.21 0.63 -25.59
CA THR A 263 -3.87 1.22 -24.41
C THR A 263 -3.54 2.71 -24.28
N ASN A 264 -2.29 3.11 -24.52
CA ASN A 264 -1.92 4.53 -24.50
C ASN A 264 -2.66 5.32 -25.60
N HIS A 265 -2.70 4.80 -26.83
CA HIS A 265 -3.38 5.43 -27.96
C HIS A 265 -4.89 5.58 -27.69
N MET A 266 -5.53 4.55 -27.16
CA MET A 266 -6.95 4.61 -26.77
C MET A 266 -7.22 5.71 -25.72
N GLU A 267 -6.33 5.89 -24.75
CA GLU A 267 -6.46 6.96 -23.75
C GLU A 267 -6.28 8.35 -24.40
N GLU A 268 -5.38 8.48 -25.38
CA GLU A 268 -5.20 9.72 -26.17
C GLU A 268 -6.42 10.03 -27.03
N GLU A 269 -6.99 9.04 -27.72
CA GLU A 269 -8.22 9.20 -28.49
C GLU A 269 -9.42 9.57 -27.62
N LEU A 270 -9.51 9.04 -26.40
CA LEU A 270 -10.54 9.45 -25.42
C LEU A 270 -10.37 10.91 -24.98
N ASP A 271 -9.14 11.39 -24.80
CA ASP A 271 -8.85 12.80 -24.54
C ASP A 271 -9.24 13.68 -25.75
N GLU A 272 -9.06 13.21 -26.99
CA GLU A 272 -9.53 13.88 -28.20
C GLU A 272 -11.06 13.95 -28.29
N VAL A 273 -11.75 12.89 -27.87
CA VAL A 273 -13.21 12.91 -27.75
C VAL A 273 -13.66 13.93 -26.70
N GLU A 274 -12.99 14.00 -25.55
CA GLU A 274 -13.28 15.01 -24.52
C GLU A 274 -13.10 16.44 -25.04
N SER A 275 -12.03 16.69 -25.80
CA SER A 275 -11.76 17.98 -26.41
C SER A 275 -12.63 18.31 -27.64
N GLY A 276 -13.49 17.40 -28.06
CA GLY A 276 -14.38 17.55 -29.24
C GLY A 276 -13.69 17.43 -30.61
N LYS A 277 -12.45 16.96 -30.66
CA LYS A 277 -11.70 16.75 -31.91
C LYS A 277 -12.08 15.45 -32.60
N LEU A 278 -12.45 14.43 -31.83
CA LEU A 278 -12.85 13.13 -32.34
C LEU A 278 -14.31 12.83 -31.95
N TYR A 279 -15.08 12.25 -32.86
CA TYR A 279 -16.45 11.84 -32.57
C TYR A 279 -16.48 10.44 -31.96
N TRP A 280 -16.98 10.31 -30.75
CA TRP A 280 -16.93 9.05 -29.98
C TRP A 280 -17.52 7.82 -30.69
N LYS A 281 -18.53 8.00 -31.58
CA LYS A 281 -19.08 6.86 -32.33
C LYS A 281 -18.16 6.34 -33.42
N GLU A 282 -17.29 7.18 -33.97
CA GLU A 282 -16.27 6.78 -34.94
C GLU A 282 -15.19 5.97 -34.25
N LEU A 283 -14.72 6.43 -33.11
CA LEU A 283 -13.80 5.71 -32.27
C LEU A 283 -14.32 4.32 -31.91
N LEU A 284 -15.58 4.24 -31.40
CA LEU A 284 -16.18 2.95 -31.02
C LEU A 284 -16.38 2.01 -32.23
N ARG A 285 -16.72 2.52 -33.40
CA ARG A 285 -16.87 1.68 -34.61
C ARG A 285 -15.54 1.11 -35.07
N SER A 286 -14.49 1.91 -35.08
CA SER A 286 -13.14 1.48 -35.43
C SER A 286 -12.68 0.37 -34.47
N PHE A 287 -12.75 0.62 -33.18
CA PHE A 287 -12.36 -0.37 -32.16
C PHE A 287 -13.18 -1.67 -32.24
N TYR A 288 -14.52 -1.56 -32.30
CA TYR A 288 -15.39 -2.74 -32.20
C TYR A 288 -15.31 -3.64 -33.43
N GLY A 289 -15.02 -3.10 -34.61
CA GLY A 289 -14.86 -3.87 -35.85
C GLY A 289 -13.73 -4.93 -35.74
N ASP A 290 -12.57 -4.49 -35.34
CA ASP A 290 -11.39 -5.34 -35.18
C ASP A 290 -11.57 -6.29 -33.99
N PHE A 291 -12.01 -5.75 -32.84
CA PHE A 291 -12.29 -6.55 -31.63
C PHE A 291 -13.29 -7.67 -31.86
N SER A 292 -14.40 -7.41 -32.58
CA SER A 292 -15.42 -8.45 -32.82
C SER A 292 -14.87 -9.60 -33.66
N THR A 293 -13.98 -9.29 -34.62
CA THR A 293 -13.31 -10.31 -35.45
C THR A 293 -12.35 -11.17 -34.64
N GLU A 294 -11.52 -10.52 -33.79
CA GLU A 294 -10.63 -11.25 -32.88
C GLU A 294 -11.41 -12.13 -31.89
N LEU A 295 -12.50 -11.61 -31.33
CA LEU A 295 -13.36 -12.34 -30.39
C LEU A 295 -13.95 -13.59 -31.05
N GLU A 296 -14.54 -13.48 -32.24
CA GLU A 296 -15.06 -14.65 -32.98
C GLU A 296 -13.98 -15.70 -33.27
N ASN A 297 -12.77 -15.26 -33.63
CA ASN A 297 -11.64 -16.15 -33.87
C ASN A 297 -11.21 -16.85 -32.57
N ALA A 298 -11.15 -16.11 -31.47
CA ALA A 298 -10.83 -16.66 -30.15
C ALA A 298 -11.86 -17.66 -29.67
N GLU A 299 -13.16 -17.37 -29.83
CA GLU A 299 -14.26 -18.30 -29.48
C GLU A 299 -14.16 -19.61 -30.27
N LYS A 300 -13.94 -19.53 -31.58
CA LYS A 300 -13.77 -20.73 -32.43
C LYS A 300 -12.54 -21.55 -32.04
N ALA A 301 -11.44 -20.89 -31.68
CA ALA A 301 -10.20 -21.56 -31.31
C ALA A 301 -10.24 -22.19 -29.92
N LEU A 302 -11.07 -21.67 -29.02
CA LEU A 302 -11.22 -22.13 -27.64
C LEU A 302 -12.42 -23.06 -27.44
N ASP A 303 -13.23 -23.32 -28.50
CA ASP A 303 -14.37 -24.22 -28.40
C ASP A 303 -13.93 -25.62 -27.95
N GLY A 304 -14.49 -26.08 -26.86
CA GLY A 304 -14.15 -27.38 -26.23
C GLY A 304 -12.78 -27.44 -25.55
N VAL A 305 -11.97 -26.38 -25.58
CA VAL A 305 -10.64 -26.33 -24.94
C VAL A 305 -10.75 -26.00 -23.47
N ARG A 306 -10.20 -26.86 -22.61
CA ARG A 306 -10.03 -26.58 -21.17
C ARG A 306 -8.59 -26.26 -20.86
N ILE A 307 -8.32 -24.99 -20.59
CA ILE A 307 -7.00 -24.54 -20.12
C ILE A 307 -6.85 -24.91 -18.65
N LYS A 308 -5.87 -25.75 -18.32
CA LYS A 308 -5.56 -26.13 -16.93
C LYS A 308 -4.51 -25.16 -16.36
N VAL A 309 -4.86 -24.49 -15.28
CA VAL A 309 -3.88 -23.76 -14.48
C VAL A 309 -3.03 -24.79 -13.74
N PRO A 310 -1.69 -24.78 -13.84
CA PRO A 310 -0.83 -25.65 -13.06
C PRO A 310 -1.08 -25.47 -11.57
N ASP A 311 -1.22 -26.60 -10.91
CA ASP A 311 -1.41 -26.59 -9.46
C ASP A 311 -0.12 -26.15 -8.76
N GLU A 312 -0.23 -25.34 -7.71
CA GLU A 312 0.87 -24.94 -6.85
C GLU A 312 1.23 -26.16 -5.96
N LEU A 313 2.47 -26.65 -6.08
CA LEU A 313 2.96 -27.75 -5.24
C LEU A 313 3.10 -27.30 -3.78
N SER A 314 2.72 -28.16 -2.85
CA SER A 314 2.94 -27.96 -1.42
C SER A 314 4.08 -28.85 -0.92
N ASP A 315 4.66 -28.53 0.22
CA ASP A 315 5.68 -29.37 0.86
C ASP A 315 5.09 -30.60 1.58
N GLU A 316 3.75 -30.77 1.54
CA GLU A 316 3.07 -31.91 2.18
C GLU A 316 2.78 -33.03 1.19
N TYR A 317 2.75 -34.26 1.74
CA TYR A 317 2.46 -35.47 1.01
C TYR A 317 1.10 -36.06 1.41
N CYS A 318 0.47 -36.76 0.48
CA CYS A 318 -0.80 -37.41 0.70
C CYS A 318 -0.63 -38.63 1.65
N ASP A 319 -1.39 -38.64 2.73
CA ASP A 319 -1.32 -39.74 3.74
C ASP A 319 -1.83 -41.07 3.19
N VAL A 320 -2.56 -41.08 2.06
CA VAL A 320 -3.15 -42.29 1.46
C VAL A 320 -2.26 -42.89 0.38
N CYS A 321 -1.69 -42.07 -0.53
CA CYS A 321 -0.95 -42.55 -1.70
C CYS A 321 0.48 -42.05 -1.79
N GLY A 322 0.95 -41.21 -0.84
CA GLY A 322 2.33 -40.74 -0.75
C GLY A 322 2.71 -39.68 -1.80
N ARG A 323 1.82 -39.27 -2.72
CA ARG A 323 2.12 -38.26 -3.72
C ARG A 323 2.16 -36.87 -3.09
N GLN A 324 3.03 -35.99 -3.59
CA GLN A 324 3.11 -34.59 -3.14
C GLN A 324 1.76 -33.90 -3.41
N MET A 325 1.23 -33.23 -2.39
CA MET A 325 -0.07 -32.57 -2.49
C MET A 325 0.03 -31.24 -3.21
N VAL A 326 -1.08 -30.78 -3.76
CA VAL A 326 -1.21 -29.52 -4.47
C VAL A 326 -2.20 -28.60 -3.78
N VAL A 327 -1.97 -27.31 -3.88
CA VAL A 327 -2.88 -26.28 -3.34
C VAL A 327 -3.98 -26.01 -4.35
N LYS A 328 -5.23 -26.23 -3.96
CA LYS A 328 -6.41 -25.90 -4.77
C LYS A 328 -7.29 -24.86 -4.09
N SER A 329 -7.98 -24.06 -4.89
CA SER A 329 -8.99 -23.12 -4.42
C SER A 329 -10.37 -23.77 -4.46
N GLY A 330 -11.09 -23.72 -3.34
CA GLY A 330 -12.46 -24.24 -3.21
C GLY A 330 -13.42 -23.18 -2.66
N ARG A 331 -14.70 -23.52 -2.59
CA ARG A 331 -15.76 -22.63 -2.08
C ARG A 331 -15.47 -22.05 -0.68
N PHE A 332 -14.70 -22.75 0.12
CA PHE A 332 -14.36 -22.37 1.51
C PHE A 332 -12.93 -21.84 1.68
N GLY A 333 -12.25 -21.56 0.57
CA GLY A 333 -10.84 -21.12 0.55
C GLY A 333 -9.88 -22.16 -0.03
N ARG A 334 -8.59 -21.87 0.11
CA ARG A 334 -7.52 -22.75 -0.39
C ARG A 334 -7.36 -23.97 0.51
N PHE A 335 -7.11 -25.15 -0.09
CA PHE A 335 -6.91 -26.42 0.60
C PHE A 335 -5.87 -27.25 -0.15
N LEU A 336 -5.32 -28.26 0.52
CA LEU A 336 -4.42 -29.24 -0.07
C LEU A 336 -5.23 -30.40 -0.63
N ALA A 337 -4.97 -30.76 -1.88
CA ALA A 337 -5.60 -31.88 -2.55
C ALA A 337 -4.56 -32.84 -3.11
N CYS A 338 -4.90 -34.11 -3.15
CA CYS A 338 -4.06 -35.09 -3.85
C CYS A 338 -4.19 -34.89 -5.37
N PRO A 339 -3.06 -34.82 -6.12
CA PRO A 339 -3.10 -34.65 -7.59
C PRO A 339 -3.64 -35.88 -8.33
N ALA A 340 -3.75 -37.02 -7.64
CA ALA A 340 -4.27 -38.25 -8.20
C ALA A 340 -5.81 -38.34 -8.25
N TYR A 341 -6.53 -37.25 -8.04
CA TYR A 341 -7.99 -37.26 -8.20
C TYR A 341 -8.37 -37.63 -9.66
N PRO A 342 -9.37 -38.51 -9.88
CA PRO A 342 -10.32 -39.10 -8.92
C PRO A 342 -9.85 -40.38 -8.20
N GLU A 343 -8.73 -40.96 -8.56
CA GLU A 343 -8.20 -42.20 -7.94
C GLU A 343 -7.97 -42.06 -6.43
N CYS A 344 -7.49 -40.88 -6.01
CA CYS A 344 -7.29 -40.54 -4.60
C CYS A 344 -7.97 -39.16 -4.33
N SER A 345 -9.05 -39.18 -3.58
CA SER A 345 -9.83 -38.00 -3.21
C SER A 345 -9.38 -37.35 -1.90
N PHE A 346 -8.18 -37.69 -1.42
CA PHE A 346 -7.67 -37.19 -0.14
C PHE A 346 -7.42 -35.70 -0.17
N THR A 347 -7.90 -34.96 0.83
CA THR A 347 -7.71 -33.51 0.99
C THR A 347 -7.32 -33.18 2.41
N LYS A 348 -6.50 -32.16 2.58
CA LYS A 348 -6.16 -31.55 3.87
C LYS A 348 -6.48 -30.04 3.85
N PRO A 349 -6.89 -29.44 4.99
CA PRO A 349 -6.95 -27.99 5.08
C PRO A 349 -5.54 -27.41 4.93
N LEU A 350 -5.41 -26.30 4.18
CA LEU A 350 -4.15 -25.57 4.12
C LEU A 350 -3.89 -24.91 5.47
N VAL A 351 -2.88 -25.37 6.15
CA VAL A 351 -2.53 -24.92 7.50
C VAL A 351 -1.44 -23.84 7.40
N ILE A 352 -1.74 -22.65 7.88
CA ILE A 352 -0.76 -21.57 8.00
C ILE A 352 -0.30 -21.51 9.46
N GLU A 353 0.94 -21.91 9.71
CA GLU A 353 1.56 -21.83 11.03
C GLU A 353 1.87 -20.35 11.35
N MET A 354 1.55 -19.95 12.56
CA MET A 354 1.83 -18.61 13.06
C MET A 354 3.08 -18.62 13.95
N PRO A 355 3.83 -17.50 13.98
CA PRO A 355 4.92 -17.37 14.94
C PRO A 355 4.38 -17.46 16.36
N GLY A 356 5.15 -18.10 17.25
CA GLY A 356 4.77 -18.30 18.65
C GLY A 356 4.03 -19.61 18.91
N LYS A 357 3.86 -19.92 20.19
CA LYS A 357 3.30 -21.18 20.67
C LYS A 357 2.05 -20.96 21.52
N CYS A 358 1.20 -21.98 21.60
CA CYS A 358 0.01 -21.95 22.44
C CYS A 358 0.37 -21.65 23.89
N PRO A 359 -0.22 -20.62 24.55
CA PRO A 359 0.14 -20.22 25.90
C PRO A 359 -0.24 -21.26 26.98
N LYS A 360 -1.08 -22.24 26.64
CA LYS A 360 -1.53 -23.28 27.57
C LYS A 360 -0.83 -24.64 27.40
N CYS A 361 -0.55 -25.07 26.17
CA CYS A 361 0.05 -26.38 25.93
C CYS A 361 1.38 -26.37 25.16
N GLY A 362 1.86 -25.20 24.71
CA GLY A 362 3.13 -25.06 23.98
C GLY A 362 3.12 -25.56 22.53
N SER A 363 2.00 -26.10 22.03
CA SER A 363 1.86 -26.56 20.64
C SER A 363 1.75 -25.38 19.66
N ARG A 364 1.82 -25.66 18.35
CA ARG A 364 1.74 -24.65 17.29
C ARG A 364 0.40 -23.90 17.31
N ILE A 365 0.44 -22.64 16.90
CA ILE A 365 -0.77 -21.84 16.66
C ILE A 365 -0.97 -21.74 15.17
N LEU A 366 -2.18 -22.02 14.71
CA LEU A 366 -2.57 -22.05 13.31
C LEU A 366 -3.53 -20.89 12.99
N LYS A 367 -3.31 -20.24 11.86
CA LYS A 367 -4.28 -19.31 11.30
C LYS A 367 -5.42 -20.09 10.66
N ARG A 368 -6.66 -19.74 11.00
CA ARG A 368 -7.88 -20.37 10.48
C ARG A 368 -8.88 -19.30 10.04
N THR A 369 -9.82 -19.69 9.19
CA THR A 369 -10.93 -18.85 8.75
C THR A 369 -12.24 -19.45 9.23
N SER A 370 -13.08 -18.62 9.85
CA SER A 370 -14.42 -19.03 10.32
C SER A 370 -15.40 -19.16 9.13
N LYS A 371 -16.53 -19.82 9.34
CA LYS A 371 -17.62 -19.94 8.32
C LYS A 371 -18.12 -18.57 7.81
N LYS A 372 -17.93 -17.50 8.58
CA LYS A 372 -18.29 -16.11 8.22
C LYS A 372 -17.15 -15.36 7.54
N GLY A 373 -16.03 -16.02 7.18
CA GLY A 373 -14.88 -15.40 6.52
C GLY A 373 -13.90 -14.67 7.46
N ASN A 374 -14.14 -14.65 8.77
CA ASN A 374 -13.25 -13.97 9.72
C ASN A 374 -12.04 -14.83 10.07
N THR A 375 -10.85 -14.22 10.08
CA THR A 375 -9.61 -14.89 10.48
C THR A 375 -9.53 -14.98 12.01
N TYR A 376 -9.18 -16.18 12.52
CA TYR A 376 -8.88 -16.42 13.92
C TYR A 376 -7.64 -17.33 14.05
N TYR A 377 -7.08 -17.41 15.24
CA TYR A 377 -5.88 -18.18 15.54
C TYR A 377 -6.20 -19.23 16.59
N ALA A 378 -5.84 -20.49 16.34
CA ALA A 378 -6.19 -21.59 17.20
C ALA A 378 -5.01 -22.55 17.41
N CYS A 379 -4.99 -23.24 18.54
CA CYS A 379 -4.05 -24.33 18.80
C CYS A 379 -4.26 -25.49 17.83
N GLU A 380 -3.18 -26.07 17.32
CA GLU A 380 -3.25 -27.25 16.44
C GLU A 380 -3.96 -28.44 17.08
N ARG A 381 -3.84 -28.62 18.39
CA ARG A 381 -4.48 -29.72 19.15
C ARG A 381 -6.01 -29.57 19.25
N GLY A 382 -6.58 -28.45 18.81
CA GLY A 382 -8.02 -28.25 18.84
C GLY A 382 -8.63 -28.52 20.23
N ALA A 383 -9.61 -29.43 20.28
CA ALA A 383 -10.31 -29.78 21.53
C ALA A 383 -9.43 -30.49 22.59
N ASP A 384 -8.32 -31.10 22.17
CA ASP A 384 -7.38 -31.78 23.07
C ASP A 384 -6.43 -30.80 23.79
N CYS A 385 -6.43 -29.55 23.38
CA CYS A 385 -5.76 -28.49 24.13
C CYS A 385 -6.48 -28.26 25.47
N PRO A 386 -5.76 -28.14 26.61
CA PRO A 386 -6.36 -28.02 27.93
C PRO A 386 -7.08 -26.68 28.17
N TRP A 387 -6.96 -25.72 27.24
CA TRP A 387 -7.64 -24.44 27.37
C TRP A 387 -9.17 -24.59 27.18
N ARG A 388 -9.93 -23.90 28.05
CA ARG A 388 -11.38 -23.79 27.99
C ARG A 388 -11.76 -22.32 28.04
N GLY A 389 -12.79 -21.94 27.31
CA GLY A 389 -13.35 -20.58 27.27
C GLY A 389 -14.86 -20.62 27.08
N THR A 390 -15.48 -19.47 27.14
CA THR A 390 -16.93 -19.32 26.92
C THR A 390 -17.16 -18.41 25.70
N ALA A 391 -18.01 -18.84 24.80
CA ALA A 391 -18.43 -18.03 23.66
C ALA A 391 -19.46 -16.97 24.10
N ALA A 392 -19.71 -15.96 23.24
CA ALA A 392 -20.67 -14.88 23.53
C ALA A 392 -22.13 -15.38 23.72
N ASP A 393 -22.44 -16.56 23.20
CA ASP A 393 -23.76 -17.24 23.37
C ASP A 393 -23.82 -18.16 24.61
N GLY A 394 -22.76 -18.16 25.44
CA GLY A 394 -22.66 -18.99 26.64
C GLY A 394 -22.17 -20.42 26.41
N SER A 395 -21.91 -20.85 25.16
CA SER A 395 -21.39 -22.17 24.86
C SER A 395 -19.92 -22.33 25.23
N GLU A 396 -19.52 -23.56 25.62
CA GLU A 396 -18.14 -23.89 25.96
C GLU A 396 -17.27 -23.97 24.69
N ILE A 397 -16.14 -23.24 24.69
CA ILE A 397 -15.11 -23.36 23.66
C ILE A 397 -14.03 -24.30 24.15
N LYS A 398 -13.85 -25.44 23.47
CA LYS A 398 -12.78 -26.42 23.74
C LYS A 398 -11.57 -26.15 22.89
N GLY A 399 -10.41 -25.96 23.54
CA GLY A 399 -9.14 -25.67 22.88
C GLY A 399 -8.90 -24.18 22.62
N PHE A 400 -7.65 -23.77 22.75
CA PHE A 400 -7.24 -22.37 22.64
C PHE A 400 -7.60 -21.76 21.28
N MET A 401 -8.34 -20.68 21.29
CA MET A 401 -8.58 -19.84 20.12
C MET A 401 -8.59 -18.35 20.52
N THR A 402 -8.18 -17.51 19.58
CA THR A 402 -8.16 -16.05 19.76
C THR A 402 -8.28 -15.31 18.43
N TRP A 403 -8.77 -14.09 18.50
CA TRP A 403 -8.80 -13.12 17.38
C TRP A 403 -7.53 -12.27 17.30
N TYR A 404 -6.65 -12.37 18.31
CA TYR A 404 -5.41 -11.62 18.39
C TYR A 404 -4.29 -12.35 17.66
N VAL A 405 -3.49 -11.60 16.90
CA VAL A 405 -2.39 -12.14 16.09
C VAL A 405 -1.23 -12.55 17.00
N PRO A 406 -0.78 -13.81 16.99
CA PRO A 406 0.43 -14.23 17.70
C PRO A 406 1.66 -13.50 17.14
N THR A 407 2.59 -13.12 18.02
CA THR A 407 3.85 -12.47 17.63
C THR A 407 5.04 -13.43 17.77
N LYS A 408 6.20 -13.03 17.27
CA LYS A 408 7.47 -13.75 17.49
C LYS A 408 7.98 -13.56 18.92
N ASP A 409 7.53 -12.50 19.59
CA ASP A 409 8.04 -12.10 20.88
C ASP A 409 7.33 -12.84 22.00
N ASN A 410 8.09 -13.18 23.04
CA ASN A 410 7.57 -13.78 24.25
C ASN A 410 7.48 -12.75 25.37
N CYS A 411 6.55 -12.98 26.29
CA CYS A 411 6.40 -12.16 27.47
C CYS A 411 7.64 -12.26 28.37
N PRO A 412 8.27 -11.15 28.76
CA PRO A 412 9.47 -11.18 29.60
C PRO A 412 9.23 -11.80 30.98
N SER A 413 8.00 -11.70 31.52
CA SER A 413 7.65 -12.18 32.86
C SER A 413 7.28 -13.67 32.89
N CYS A 414 6.62 -14.21 31.84
CA CYS A 414 6.16 -15.61 31.86
C CYS A 414 6.67 -16.47 30.71
N GLY A 415 7.47 -15.92 29.79
CA GLY A 415 8.04 -16.65 28.64
C GLY A 415 7.04 -17.08 27.56
N LYS A 416 5.73 -16.84 27.72
CA LYS A 416 4.69 -17.24 26.76
C LYS A 416 4.53 -16.22 25.66
N THR A 417 4.04 -16.67 24.49
CA THR A 417 3.81 -15.83 23.31
C THR A 417 2.99 -14.59 23.60
N LEU A 418 3.45 -13.45 23.13
CA LEU A 418 2.70 -12.18 23.12
C LEU A 418 1.77 -12.11 21.91
N PHE A 419 0.67 -11.40 22.08
CA PHE A 419 -0.35 -11.22 21.05
C PHE A 419 -0.57 -9.73 20.76
N LYS A 420 -1.06 -9.42 19.55
CA LYS A 420 -1.39 -8.05 19.15
C LYS A 420 -2.72 -8.01 18.40
N HIS A 421 -3.34 -6.84 18.30
CA HIS A 421 -4.51 -6.68 17.46
C HIS A 421 -4.20 -6.91 15.99
N SER A 422 -5.16 -7.44 15.26
CA SER A 422 -5.13 -7.43 13.79
C SER A 422 -5.38 -5.99 13.31
N GLY A 423 -4.39 -5.37 12.66
CA GLY A 423 -4.52 -4.01 12.14
C GLY A 423 -3.22 -3.49 11.58
N ARG A 424 -3.28 -2.42 10.79
CA ARG A 424 -2.09 -1.76 10.23
C ARG A 424 -1.48 -0.82 11.28
N GLY A 425 -0.17 -0.81 11.37
CA GLY A 425 0.62 0.02 12.27
C GLY A 425 1.30 -0.78 13.39
N ARG A 426 2.20 -0.13 14.15
CA ARG A 426 2.84 -0.73 15.34
C ARG A 426 1.82 -0.91 16.45
N GLN A 427 1.20 -2.07 16.49
CA GLN A 427 0.34 -2.47 17.61
C GLN A 427 1.21 -2.94 18.76
N LYS A 428 0.97 -2.41 19.95
CA LYS A 428 1.67 -2.85 21.17
C LYS A 428 1.25 -4.31 21.45
N ALA A 429 2.22 -5.20 21.59
CA ALA A 429 1.96 -6.58 21.97
C ALA A 429 1.61 -6.66 23.47
N PHE A 430 0.77 -7.62 23.85
CA PHE A 430 0.30 -7.84 25.22
C PHE A 430 0.26 -9.32 25.56
N CYS A 431 0.36 -9.62 26.86
CA CYS A 431 0.25 -10.97 27.42
C CYS A 431 -1.21 -11.32 27.68
N ILE A 432 -1.63 -12.54 27.26
CA ILE A 432 -2.98 -13.08 27.49
C ILE A 432 -2.99 -14.23 28.50
N ASN A 433 -1.87 -14.50 29.16
CA ASN A 433 -1.78 -15.52 30.19
C ASN A 433 -2.27 -14.95 31.54
N GLU A 434 -3.40 -15.43 32.00
CA GLU A 434 -4.07 -14.95 33.23
C GLU A 434 -3.21 -15.07 34.49
N ASP A 435 -2.29 -16.04 34.52
CA ASP A 435 -1.38 -16.29 35.64
C ASP A 435 -0.12 -15.39 35.61
N CYS A 436 -0.06 -14.40 34.67
CA CYS A 436 1.11 -13.57 34.46
C CYS A 436 0.91 -12.16 35.08
N PRO A 437 1.93 -11.58 35.75
CA PRO A 437 1.87 -10.19 36.23
C PRO A 437 1.62 -9.17 35.11
N GLU A 438 2.08 -9.47 33.87
CA GLU A 438 1.89 -8.66 32.68
C GLU A 438 0.57 -8.97 31.92
N PHE A 439 -0.35 -9.70 32.56
CA PHE A 439 -1.62 -10.03 31.93
C PHE A 439 -2.44 -8.77 31.64
N VAL A 440 -2.93 -8.67 30.40
CA VAL A 440 -3.82 -7.59 29.99
C VAL A 440 -5.23 -8.13 29.84
N PRO A 441 -6.19 -7.73 30.70
CA PRO A 441 -7.59 -8.14 30.60
C PRO A 441 -8.23 -7.70 29.28
N GLU A 442 -9.26 -8.42 28.83
CA GLU A 442 -9.85 -8.24 27.49
C GLU A 442 -10.43 -6.83 27.30
N ASP A 443 -11.03 -6.24 28.32
CA ASP A 443 -11.56 -4.88 28.34
C ASP A 443 -10.46 -3.82 28.15
N LYS A 444 -9.21 -4.12 28.51
CA LYS A 444 -8.02 -3.25 28.37
C LYS A 444 -7.20 -3.50 27.11
N ARG A 445 -7.51 -4.56 26.35
CA ARG A 445 -6.82 -4.90 25.09
C ARG A 445 -7.27 -4.05 23.91
N GLY A 446 -8.40 -3.31 24.00
CA GLY A 446 -9.02 -2.61 22.88
C GLY A 446 -8.81 -1.09 22.87
N TYR A 447 -8.87 -0.49 21.69
CA TYR A 447 -9.23 0.91 21.54
C TYR A 447 -10.62 1.10 22.17
N LYS A 448 -10.75 2.07 23.10
CA LYS A 448 -12.07 2.49 23.61
C LYS A 448 -12.95 2.83 22.42
N LYS A 449 -13.90 1.96 22.04
CA LYS A 449 -15.03 2.36 21.22
C LYS A 449 -15.72 3.49 21.98
N LYS A 450 -15.77 4.69 21.43
CA LYS A 450 -16.67 5.74 21.91
C LYS A 450 -18.06 5.11 21.91
N ALA A 451 -18.69 5.08 23.08
CA ALA A 451 -20.06 4.59 23.25
C ALA A 451 -20.93 5.32 22.21
N ALA A 452 -21.64 4.55 21.41
CA ALA A 452 -22.66 5.09 20.52
C ALA A 452 -23.70 5.76 21.40
N ALA A 453 -23.80 7.08 21.30
CA ALA A 453 -24.86 7.83 21.97
C ALA A 453 -26.20 7.33 21.42
N ASP A 454 -27.08 6.87 22.35
CA ASP A 454 -28.44 6.46 22.10
C ASP A 454 -29.19 7.52 21.25
N LYS A 455 -29.37 7.25 19.98
CA LYS A 455 -30.35 7.97 19.17
C LYS A 455 -31.74 7.49 19.55
N LYS A 456 -32.36 8.18 20.50
CA LYS A 456 -33.80 8.09 20.74
C LYS A 456 -34.53 8.48 19.43
N THR A 457 -35.10 7.50 18.80
CA THR A 457 -36.02 7.65 17.66
C THR A 457 -37.31 8.29 18.17
N THR A 458 -37.45 9.59 17.98
CA THR A 458 -38.76 10.27 18.04
C THR A 458 -39.52 9.96 16.75
N LYS A 459 -40.45 9.02 16.82
CA LYS A 459 -41.47 8.80 15.79
C LYS A 459 -42.37 10.02 15.73
N LYS A 460 -42.24 10.86 14.70
CA LYS A 460 -43.28 11.81 14.32
C LYS A 460 -44.41 11.05 13.62
N LYS A 461 -45.57 11.02 14.28
CA LYS A 461 -46.87 10.65 13.67
C LYS A 461 -47.22 11.70 12.62
N THR A 462 -47.28 11.30 11.39
CA THR A 462 -47.90 12.07 10.30
C THR A 462 -49.39 11.78 10.29
N THR A 463 -50.20 12.70 10.77
CA THR A 463 -51.64 12.74 10.58
C THR A 463 -51.96 13.12 9.13
N LYS A 464 -52.62 12.22 8.43
CA LYS A 464 -53.31 12.51 7.17
C LYS A 464 -54.41 13.56 7.44
N LYS A 465 -54.37 14.66 6.70
CA LYS A 465 -55.56 15.49 6.44
C LYS A 465 -55.97 15.33 4.98
N THR A 466 -57.08 14.67 4.82
CA THR A 466 -57.98 14.73 3.63
C THR A 466 -58.68 16.08 3.62
N LYS A 467 -58.69 16.75 2.46
CA LYS A 467 -59.86 17.55 2.01
C LYS A 467 -59.53 18.16 0.64
N GLU A 468 -60.45 17.82 -0.21
CA GLU A 468 -61.26 18.59 -1.19
C GLU A 468 -60.44 19.22 -2.32
#